data_45d80682412db77956427702e4c63b48
#
_entry.id   45d80682412db77956427702e4c63b48
#
_cell.length_a   1.000
_cell.length_b   1.000
_cell.length_c   1.000
_cell.angle_alpha   90.00
_cell.angle_beta   90.00
_cell.angle_gamma   90.00
#
_symmetry.space_group_name_H-M   'P 1'
#
loop_
_entity.id
_entity.type
_entity.pdbx_description
1 polymer ?
#
loop_
_entity_poly.entity_id
_entity_poly.type
_entity_poly.pdbx_seq_one_letter_code
_entity_poly.pdbx_strand_id
1 'polypeptide(L)'
;ETIVRRFLDQLRSADAADRLFVFDNVENLDDLKDLTPEGNGIRATITTTRHLDWESLGWSPMAVGVFDREQSIALLCQRTGDAHRDAADQIAEALGDLPVAVTQAAATAKSGRYSLSNYLERLSNHPLESSISRLEGDDYPDAVGVALFMAYEQVLDQIRKEHPQQEKIAIPLLDSLSLLATSGVPTHWLLKLHDDSDTVRDTLSFLKRSSIIQESADGDKTIVHRLQGQVYRETYLNSQKKFCEARTHATQILIVIDVDRLENFEQQQQETRNLVEQIGFVTSQDYSRPLFSDPDFAALLATTLWNATDLGMPQLALTLTDSVTRAGDTLGPDHPSTLASRNNLAGAYDNAGRLDDAITLYEQTLEDSTRILGPHHPDTLTARNNLAGAYQAAGRLDDAITMHEQNLKDFENLLGPHHPHTLTARNNLAYAYQAAGRLDEAIALYEQTLEDRTRILGPHHPHTLTTRHNLADAYRAAGRFEDAEKLLEVPSDSEEDKLDGTEDNPN
;
A
#
# COMPACT_ATOMS: atom_id res chain seq x y z
N GLU A 1 -19.08 4.92 3.27
CA GLU A 1 -20.41 4.40 3.65
C GLU A 1 -21.49 4.74 2.60
N THR A 2 -21.64 5.99 2.19
CA THR A 2 -22.66 6.41 1.20
C THR A 2 -22.47 5.78 -0.18
N ILE A 3 -21.22 5.59 -0.64
CA ILE A 3 -20.90 4.98 -1.95
C ILE A 3 -21.22 3.49 -1.91
N VAL A 4 -20.83 2.79 -0.84
CA VAL A 4 -21.09 1.36 -0.67
C VAL A 4 -22.61 1.11 -0.59
N ARG A 5 -23.34 1.92 0.18
CA ARG A 5 -24.82 1.82 0.24
C ARG A 5 -25.45 2.04 -1.14
N ARG A 6 -25.04 3.07 -1.90
CA ARG A 6 -25.54 3.29 -3.26
C ARG A 6 -25.23 2.14 -4.20
N PHE A 7 -24.03 1.57 -4.10
CA PHE A 7 -23.64 0.40 -4.88
C PHE A 7 -24.51 -0.82 -4.52
N LEU A 8 -24.73 -1.11 -3.24
CA LEU A 8 -25.58 -2.19 -2.78
C LEU A 8 -27.06 -1.98 -3.19
N ASP A 9 -27.55 -0.74 -3.14
CA ASP A 9 -28.91 -0.40 -3.60
C ASP A 9 -29.05 -0.56 -5.13
N GLN A 10 -28.02 -0.22 -5.90
CA GLN A 10 -28.00 -0.49 -7.35
C GLN A 10 -28.00 -1.99 -7.65
N LEU A 11 -27.31 -2.80 -6.83
CA LEU A 11 -27.33 -4.26 -6.96
C LEU A 11 -28.69 -4.85 -6.67
N ARG A 12 -29.42 -4.31 -5.67
CA ARG A 12 -30.80 -4.71 -5.33
C ARG A 12 -31.79 -4.43 -6.45
N SER A 13 -31.57 -3.36 -7.22
CA SER A 13 -32.47 -2.90 -8.29
C SER A 13 -32.13 -3.45 -9.67
N ALA A 14 -30.99 -4.11 -9.86
CA ALA A 14 -30.57 -4.65 -11.14
C ALA A 14 -31.19 -5.99 -11.46
N ASP A 15 -31.52 -6.23 -12.75
CA ASP A 15 -32.02 -7.53 -13.22
C ASP A 15 -31.08 -8.69 -12.82
N ALA A 16 -31.70 -9.85 -12.55
CA ALA A 16 -31.06 -11.04 -12.01
C ALA A 16 -29.86 -11.51 -12.84
N ALA A 17 -28.67 -11.07 -12.44
CA ALA A 17 -27.39 -11.66 -12.88
C ALA A 17 -26.83 -12.48 -11.70
N ASP A 18 -26.37 -13.72 -11.95
CA ASP A 18 -25.65 -14.50 -10.94
C ASP A 18 -24.36 -13.77 -10.54
N ARG A 19 -24.33 -13.29 -9.30
CA ARG A 19 -23.18 -12.54 -8.72
C ARG A 19 -22.74 -13.24 -7.46
N LEU A 20 -21.43 -13.40 -7.31
CA LEU A 20 -20.80 -13.95 -6.11
C LEU A 20 -20.00 -12.83 -5.43
N PHE A 21 -20.29 -12.60 -4.16
CA PHE A 21 -19.47 -11.77 -3.27
C PHE A 21 -18.66 -12.68 -2.36
N VAL A 22 -17.38 -12.38 -2.21
CA VAL A 22 -16.49 -13.11 -1.31
C VAL A 22 -15.96 -12.13 -0.29
N PHE A 23 -16.26 -12.40 0.99
CA PHE A 23 -15.67 -11.71 2.14
C PHE A 23 -14.64 -12.65 2.72
N ASP A 24 -13.37 -12.31 2.57
CA ASP A 24 -12.26 -13.17 2.97
C ASP A 24 -11.72 -12.77 4.35
N ASN A 25 -11.42 -13.79 5.18
CA ASN A 25 -10.85 -13.65 6.51
C ASN A 25 -11.61 -12.69 7.43
N VAL A 26 -12.93 -12.86 7.53
CA VAL A 26 -13.78 -12.06 8.41
C VAL A 26 -13.60 -12.52 9.86
N GLU A 27 -13.03 -11.67 10.69
CA GLU A 27 -12.80 -11.97 12.10
C GLU A 27 -13.85 -11.36 13.03
N ASN A 28 -14.51 -10.29 12.59
CA ASN A 28 -15.55 -9.61 13.35
C ASN A 28 -16.83 -9.45 12.51
N LEU A 29 -17.98 -9.81 13.08
CA LEU A 29 -19.29 -9.64 12.44
C LEU A 29 -19.66 -8.18 12.17
N ASP A 30 -19.16 -7.26 12.97
CA ASP A 30 -19.40 -5.84 12.77
C ASP A 30 -18.80 -5.34 11.44
N ASP A 31 -17.78 -6.02 10.91
CA ASP A 31 -17.17 -5.71 9.62
C ASP A 31 -18.10 -6.01 8.43
N LEU A 32 -19.07 -6.90 8.63
CA LEU A 32 -20.10 -7.24 7.64
C LEU A 32 -21.36 -6.41 7.75
N LYS A 33 -21.51 -5.64 8.81
CA LYS A 33 -22.70 -4.85 9.08
C LYS A 33 -22.94 -3.85 7.96
N ASP A 34 -24.13 -3.91 7.38
CA ASP A 34 -24.52 -3.08 6.23
C ASP A 34 -23.76 -3.35 4.90
N LEU A 35 -22.85 -4.33 4.85
CA LEU A 35 -22.09 -4.70 3.64
C LEU A 35 -22.65 -5.92 2.92
N THR A 36 -23.49 -6.71 3.56
CA THR A 36 -24.07 -7.93 2.95
C THR A 36 -25.08 -7.57 1.86
N PRO A 37 -24.80 -7.96 0.60
CA PRO A 37 -25.71 -7.66 -0.50
C PRO A 37 -26.95 -8.55 -0.42
N GLU A 38 -28.13 -7.98 -0.61
CA GLU A 38 -29.40 -8.68 -0.70
C GLU A 38 -29.99 -8.52 -2.10
N GLY A 39 -30.53 -9.59 -2.70
CA GLY A 39 -31.19 -9.53 -3.98
C GLY A 39 -31.27 -10.89 -4.69
N ASN A 40 -32.16 -10.99 -5.70
CA ASN A 40 -32.27 -12.19 -6.51
C ASN A 40 -31.01 -12.40 -7.37
N GLY A 41 -30.45 -13.62 -7.33
CA GLY A 41 -29.23 -13.97 -8.08
C GLY A 41 -27.94 -13.52 -7.42
N ILE A 42 -27.98 -13.02 -6.18
CA ILE A 42 -26.80 -12.67 -5.41
C ILE A 42 -26.45 -13.84 -4.47
N ARG A 43 -25.19 -14.26 -4.51
CA ARG A 43 -24.61 -15.21 -3.55
C ARG A 43 -23.47 -14.51 -2.84
N ALA A 44 -23.35 -14.74 -1.54
CA ALA A 44 -22.23 -14.26 -0.76
C ALA A 44 -21.55 -15.45 -0.08
N THR A 45 -20.23 -15.44 -0.02
CA THR A 45 -19.42 -16.41 0.71
C THR A 45 -18.53 -15.64 1.67
N ILE A 46 -18.42 -16.13 2.89
CA ILE A 46 -17.53 -15.57 3.92
C ILE A 46 -16.52 -16.65 4.27
N THR A 47 -15.23 -16.32 4.28
CA THR A 47 -14.22 -17.16 4.92
C THR A 47 -13.89 -16.58 6.29
N THR A 48 -13.77 -17.44 7.29
CA THR A 48 -13.46 -17.05 8.67
C THR A 48 -12.84 -18.20 9.43
N THR A 49 -11.99 -17.89 10.40
CA THR A 49 -11.48 -18.85 11.38
C THR A 49 -12.31 -18.87 12.68
N ARG A 50 -13.32 -17.99 12.79
CA ARG A 50 -14.12 -17.85 14.00
C ARG A 50 -15.30 -18.84 14.01
N HIS A 51 -15.45 -19.53 15.12
CA HIS A 51 -16.63 -20.35 15.44
C HIS A 51 -17.70 -19.44 16.04
N LEU A 52 -18.61 -18.98 15.19
CA LEU A 52 -19.80 -18.21 15.59
C LEU A 52 -21.04 -18.97 15.17
N ASP A 53 -22.18 -18.64 15.77
CA ASP A 53 -23.48 -19.19 15.36
C ASP A 53 -23.94 -18.53 14.06
N TRP A 54 -23.30 -18.92 12.96
CA TRP A 54 -23.56 -18.40 11.62
C TRP A 54 -24.99 -18.72 11.13
N GLU A 55 -25.57 -19.85 11.58
CA GLU A 55 -26.94 -20.26 11.21
C GLU A 55 -27.94 -19.27 11.75
N SER A 56 -27.79 -18.80 12.98
CA SER A 56 -28.67 -17.77 13.57
C SER A 56 -28.61 -16.42 12.82
N LEU A 57 -27.56 -16.18 12.07
CA LEU A 57 -27.36 -15.01 11.24
C LEU A 57 -27.79 -15.19 9.78
N GLY A 58 -28.41 -16.34 9.47
CA GLY A 58 -28.91 -16.65 8.12
C GLY A 58 -27.86 -17.17 7.14
N TRP A 59 -26.68 -17.56 7.62
CA TRP A 59 -25.61 -18.13 6.79
C TRP A 59 -25.58 -19.65 6.92
N SER A 60 -25.22 -20.32 5.83
CA SER A 60 -25.03 -21.78 5.84
C SER A 60 -23.53 -22.07 6.01
N PRO A 61 -23.05 -22.45 7.19
CA PRO A 61 -21.66 -22.73 7.42
C PRO A 61 -21.22 -23.98 6.63
N MET A 62 -20.08 -23.86 5.94
CA MET A 62 -19.41 -24.97 5.30
C MET A 62 -17.99 -25.05 5.87
N ALA A 63 -17.73 -26.10 6.65
CA ALA A 63 -16.38 -26.32 7.16
C ALA A 63 -15.44 -26.67 6.00
N VAL A 64 -14.44 -25.81 5.78
CA VAL A 64 -13.31 -26.13 4.92
C VAL A 64 -12.30 -26.86 5.80
N GLY A 65 -12.37 -28.17 5.77
CA GLY A 65 -11.53 -29.04 6.60
C GLY A 65 -10.23 -29.47 5.91
N VAL A 66 -9.58 -30.42 6.55
CA VAL A 66 -8.48 -31.18 5.98
C VAL A 66 -8.98 -32.08 4.84
N PHE A 67 -8.08 -32.64 4.03
CA PHE A 67 -8.46 -33.70 3.08
C PHE A 67 -9.06 -34.89 3.82
N ASP A 68 -9.93 -35.63 3.15
CA ASP A 68 -10.18 -36.97 3.64
C ASP A 68 -8.91 -37.85 3.46
N ARG A 69 -8.78 -38.90 4.28
CA ARG A 69 -7.58 -39.74 4.28
C ARG A 69 -7.27 -40.33 2.91
N GLU A 70 -8.28 -40.74 2.16
CA GLU A 70 -8.10 -41.31 0.82
C GLU A 70 -7.62 -40.26 -0.20
N GLN A 71 -8.06 -39.00 -0.07
CA GLN A 71 -7.55 -37.91 -0.89
C GLN A 71 -6.09 -37.65 -0.62
N SER A 72 -5.67 -37.61 0.65
CA SER A 72 -4.27 -37.45 1.05
C SER A 72 -3.38 -38.55 0.49
N ILE A 73 -3.80 -39.82 0.66
CA ILE A 73 -3.07 -40.98 0.15
C ILE A 73 -2.97 -40.94 -1.38
N ALA A 74 -4.08 -40.67 -2.05
CA ALA A 74 -4.13 -40.58 -3.51
C ALA A 74 -3.18 -39.48 -4.05
N LEU A 75 -3.18 -38.31 -3.42
CA LEU A 75 -2.29 -37.20 -3.80
C LEU A 75 -0.82 -37.55 -3.62
N LEU A 76 -0.44 -38.14 -2.47
CA LEU A 76 0.94 -38.57 -2.21
C LEU A 76 1.39 -39.58 -3.26
N CYS A 77 0.64 -40.64 -3.48
CA CYS A 77 0.97 -41.70 -4.45
C CYS A 77 1.01 -41.17 -5.89
N GLN A 78 0.05 -40.35 -6.31
CA GLN A 78 -0.03 -39.81 -7.67
C GLN A 78 1.12 -38.86 -7.97
N ARG A 79 1.44 -37.95 -7.07
CA ARG A 79 2.51 -36.96 -7.30
C ARG A 79 3.91 -37.56 -7.27
N THR A 80 4.15 -38.51 -6.37
CA THR A 80 5.47 -39.17 -6.26
C THR A 80 5.66 -40.28 -7.29
N GLY A 81 4.58 -40.88 -7.78
CA GLY A 81 4.63 -42.11 -8.59
C GLY A 81 4.90 -43.38 -7.77
N ASP A 82 4.86 -43.26 -6.43
CA ASP A 82 5.11 -44.38 -5.48
C ASP A 82 3.77 -45.00 -5.05
N ALA A 83 3.64 -46.30 -5.18
CA ALA A 83 2.42 -47.03 -4.87
C ALA A 83 2.31 -47.53 -3.41
N HIS A 84 3.26 -47.18 -2.54
CA HIS A 84 3.28 -47.62 -1.14
C HIS A 84 2.21 -46.88 -0.30
N ARG A 85 0.98 -47.38 -0.36
CA ARG A 85 -0.17 -46.77 0.32
C ARG A 85 -0.03 -46.73 1.84
N ASP A 86 0.59 -47.74 2.46
CA ASP A 86 0.79 -47.78 3.91
C ASP A 86 1.71 -46.64 4.41
N ALA A 87 2.75 -46.33 3.65
CA ALA A 87 3.63 -45.20 3.95
C ALA A 87 2.91 -43.84 3.69
N ALA A 88 2.10 -43.77 2.62
CA ALA A 88 1.30 -42.62 2.32
C ALA A 88 0.24 -42.34 3.43
N ASP A 89 -0.37 -43.40 3.95
CA ASP A 89 -1.34 -43.31 5.06
C ASP A 89 -0.70 -42.78 6.33
N GLN A 90 0.45 -43.33 6.73
CA GLN A 90 1.20 -42.85 7.90
C GLN A 90 1.70 -41.40 7.76
N ILE A 91 2.11 -40.99 6.55
CA ILE A 91 2.47 -39.59 6.29
C ILE A 91 1.23 -38.70 6.42
N ALA A 92 0.11 -39.09 5.83
CA ALA A 92 -1.15 -38.35 5.91
C ALA A 92 -1.62 -38.19 7.36
N GLU A 93 -1.55 -39.27 8.15
CA GLU A 93 -1.86 -39.27 9.58
C GLU A 93 -0.94 -38.30 10.35
N ALA A 94 0.38 -38.38 10.15
CA ALA A 94 1.35 -37.51 10.82
C ALA A 94 1.12 -36.04 10.47
N LEU A 95 0.66 -35.72 9.26
CA LEU A 95 0.39 -34.36 8.79
C LEU A 95 -1.06 -33.91 9.06
N GLY A 96 -1.88 -34.75 9.72
CA GLY A 96 -3.28 -34.43 10.04
C GLY A 96 -4.14 -34.15 8.81
N ASP A 97 -3.80 -34.76 7.67
CA ASP A 97 -4.47 -34.58 6.39
C ASP A 97 -4.52 -33.10 5.90
N LEU A 98 -3.65 -32.23 6.44
CA LEU A 98 -3.62 -30.82 6.11
C LEU A 98 -3.17 -30.60 4.66
N PRO A 99 -4.00 -30.00 3.78
CA PRO A 99 -3.72 -29.92 2.34
C PRO A 99 -2.35 -29.33 1.98
N VAL A 100 -1.94 -28.25 2.65
CA VAL A 100 -0.63 -27.62 2.41
C VAL A 100 0.52 -28.54 2.76
N ALA A 101 0.44 -29.24 3.90
CA ALA A 101 1.49 -30.13 4.38
C ALA A 101 1.59 -31.40 3.52
N VAL A 102 0.47 -32.00 3.18
CA VAL A 102 0.40 -33.20 2.32
C VAL A 102 0.92 -32.88 0.91
N THR A 103 0.51 -31.73 0.35
CA THR A 103 1.00 -31.26 -0.96
C THR A 103 2.50 -31.02 -0.94
N GLN A 104 3.01 -30.39 0.13
CA GLN A 104 4.43 -30.11 0.27
C GLN A 104 5.25 -31.38 0.47
N ALA A 105 4.76 -32.31 1.30
CA ALA A 105 5.40 -33.62 1.49
C ALA A 105 5.54 -34.38 0.14
N ALA A 106 4.48 -34.39 -0.65
CA ALA A 106 4.51 -35.02 -1.98
C ALA A 106 5.52 -34.33 -2.93
N ALA A 107 5.56 -32.98 -2.92
CA ALA A 107 6.50 -32.22 -3.75
C ALA A 107 7.96 -32.47 -3.31
N THR A 108 8.22 -32.50 -2.00
CA THR A 108 9.53 -32.74 -1.42
C THR A 108 10.02 -34.17 -1.69
N ALA A 109 9.16 -35.19 -1.50
CA ALA A 109 9.51 -36.57 -1.83
C ALA A 109 9.82 -36.75 -3.32
N LYS A 110 9.03 -36.13 -4.21
CA LYS A 110 9.25 -36.18 -5.65
C LYS A 110 10.55 -35.50 -6.07
N SER A 111 10.80 -34.28 -5.64
CA SER A 111 11.99 -33.50 -6.01
C SER A 111 13.27 -34.14 -5.43
N GLY A 112 13.20 -34.65 -4.20
CA GLY A 112 14.29 -35.39 -3.55
C GLY A 112 14.50 -36.82 -4.07
N ARG A 113 13.61 -37.30 -4.95
CA ARG A 113 13.61 -38.69 -5.43
C ARG A 113 13.56 -39.71 -4.27
N TYR A 114 12.84 -39.37 -3.19
CA TYR A 114 12.59 -40.26 -2.07
C TYR A 114 11.39 -41.16 -2.35
N SER A 115 11.50 -42.44 -1.94
CA SER A 115 10.28 -43.24 -1.76
C SER A 115 9.46 -42.67 -0.58
N LEU A 116 8.14 -42.92 -0.58
CA LEU A 116 7.31 -42.50 0.55
C LEU A 116 7.78 -43.07 1.87
N SER A 117 8.30 -44.31 1.89
CA SER A 117 8.88 -44.94 3.09
C SER A 117 10.12 -44.18 3.59
N ASN A 118 11.02 -43.78 2.69
CA ASN A 118 12.20 -43.02 3.09
C ASN A 118 11.83 -41.58 3.53
N TYR A 119 10.82 -41.00 2.94
CA TYR A 119 10.31 -39.70 3.37
C TYR A 119 9.70 -39.79 4.78
N LEU A 120 8.91 -40.80 5.06
CA LEU A 120 8.33 -41.06 6.38
C LEU A 120 9.42 -41.24 7.45
N GLU A 121 10.46 -42.00 7.17
CA GLU A 121 11.60 -42.16 8.08
C GLU A 121 12.29 -40.82 8.36
N ARG A 122 12.51 -39.99 7.36
CA ARG A 122 13.07 -38.63 7.51
C ARG A 122 12.15 -37.71 8.34
N LEU A 123 10.85 -37.74 8.06
CA LEU A 123 9.85 -36.98 8.77
C LEU A 123 9.83 -37.31 10.27
N SER A 124 9.93 -38.61 10.58
CA SER A 124 9.89 -39.11 11.97
C SER A 124 11.19 -38.87 12.76
N ASN A 125 12.34 -38.86 12.10
CA ASN A 125 13.65 -38.75 12.70
C ASN A 125 14.28 -37.35 12.62
N HIS A 126 13.60 -36.37 12.05
CA HIS A 126 14.16 -35.02 11.87
C HIS A 126 14.20 -34.28 13.22
N PRO A 127 15.39 -33.87 13.71
CA PRO A 127 15.47 -33.10 14.94
C PRO A 127 15.03 -31.68 14.70
N LEU A 128 13.83 -31.30 15.12
CA LEU A 128 13.49 -29.90 15.30
C LEU A 128 14.06 -29.46 16.65
N GLU A 129 15.09 -28.63 16.63
CA GLU A 129 15.72 -28.08 17.84
C GLU A 129 14.80 -27.09 18.59
N SER A 130 13.72 -26.62 17.98
CA SER A 130 12.71 -25.75 18.60
C SER A 130 11.31 -26.18 18.15
N SER A 131 10.40 -26.27 19.09
CA SER A 131 8.98 -26.37 18.77
C SER A 131 8.55 -25.13 17.97
N ILE A 132 8.14 -25.32 16.72
CA ILE A 132 7.52 -24.26 15.93
C ILE A 132 6.29 -23.80 16.70
N SER A 133 6.22 -22.50 17.00
CA SER A 133 5.11 -21.93 17.75
C SER A 133 3.81 -22.16 16.96
N ARG A 134 2.81 -22.73 17.62
CA ARG A 134 1.48 -22.84 17.01
C ARG A 134 0.87 -21.45 16.93
N LEU A 135 0.27 -21.11 15.80
CA LEU A 135 -0.53 -19.90 15.70
C LEU A 135 -1.73 -20.04 16.64
N GLU A 136 -2.11 -18.96 17.30
CA GLU A 136 -3.25 -18.95 18.21
C GLU A 136 -4.53 -19.37 17.45
N GLY A 137 -5.15 -20.46 17.91
CA GLY A 137 -6.32 -21.07 17.27
C GLY A 137 -6.06 -22.12 16.20
N ASP A 138 -4.80 -22.42 15.85
CA ASP A 138 -4.45 -23.49 14.92
C ASP A 138 -4.14 -24.79 15.68
N ASP A 139 -4.85 -25.86 15.33
CA ASP A 139 -4.65 -27.22 15.86
C ASP A 139 -4.13 -28.16 14.76
N TYR A 140 -2.82 -28.13 14.50
CA TYR A 140 -2.17 -29.02 13.55
C TYR A 140 -1.01 -29.81 14.18
N PRO A 141 -0.69 -31.02 13.68
CA PRO A 141 0.39 -31.85 14.19
C PRO A 141 1.79 -31.20 14.07
N ASP A 142 2.68 -31.44 15.03
CA ASP A 142 4.06 -30.93 15.02
C ASP A 142 4.83 -31.37 13.75
N ALA A 143 4.51 -32.55 13.21
CA ALA A 143 5.09 -33.05 11.96
C ALA A 143 4.86 -32.15 10.74
N VAL A 144 3.84 -31.29 10.77
CA VAL A 144 3.58 -30.32 9.70
C VAL A 144 4.74 -29.33 9.59
N GLY A 145 5.18 -28.78 10.70
CA GLY A 145 6.33 -27.89 10.75
C GLY A 145 7.60 -28.57 10.23
N VAL A 146 7.83 -29.84 10.62
CA VAL A 146 8.96 -30.66 10.12
C VAL A 146 8.89 -30.83 8.60
N ALA A 147 7.73 -31.17 8.07
CA ALA A 147 7.55 -31.37 6.63
C ALA A 147 7.84 -30.09 5.82
N LEU A 148 7.36 -28.95 6.31
CA LEU A 148 7.60 -27.67 5.66
C LEU A 148 9.07 -27.24 5.77
N PHE A 149 9.69 -27.44 6.90
CA PHE A 149 11.12 -27.18 7.09
C PHE A 149 12.00 -28.03 6.15
N MET A 150 11.75 -29.36 6.09
CA MET A 150 12.44 -30.26 5.19
C MET A 150 12.32 -29.82 3.72
N ALA A 151 11.19 -29.24 3.35
CA ALA A 151 10.98 -28.71 2.00
C ALA A 151 11.90 -27.52 1.69
N TYR A 152 12.02 -26.58 2.64
CA TYR A 152 12.94 -25.46 2.48
C TYR A 152 14.40 -25.91 2.41
N GLU A 153 14.84 -26.80 3.33
CA GLU A 153 16.20 -27.35 3.31
C GLU A 153 16.53 -27.97 1.94
N GLN A 154 15.64 -28.83 1.46
CA GLN A 154 15.86 -29.52 0.20
C GLN A 154 15.94 -28.54 -0.98
N VAL A 155 15.04 -27.57 -1.04
CA VAL A 155 15.02 -26.59 -2.13
C VAL A 155 16.27 -25.72 -2.12
N LEU A 156 16.67 -25.20 -0.96
CA LEU A 156 17.88 -24.39 -0.81
C LEU A 156 19.15 -25.21 -1.11
N ASP A 157 19.20 -26.46 -0.66
CA ASP A 157 20.32 -27.37 -0.98
C ASP A 157 20.41 -27.68 -2.48
N GLN A 158 19.28 -27.86 -3.15
CA GLN A 158 19.26 -28.07 -4.58
C GLN A 158 19.71 -26.82 -5.34
N ILE A 159 19.25 -25.62 -4.94
CA ILE A 159 19.71 -24.35 -5.51
C ILE A 159 21.22 -24.19 -5.34
N ARG A 160 21.77 -24.46 -4.15
CA ARG A 160 23.21 -24.34 -3.90
C ARG A 160 24.04 -25.26 -4.77
N LYS A 161 23.56 -26.49 -5.02
CA LYS A 161 24.29 -27.51 -5.81
C LYS A 161 24.17 -27.35 -7.29
N GLU A 162 22.97 -27.05 -7.78
CA GLU A 162 22.67 -27.05 -9.21
C GLU A 162 22.67 -25.63 -9.83
N HIS A 163 22.30 -24.60 -9.04
CA HIS A 163 22.10 -23.24 -9.50
C HIS A 163 22.63 -22.18 -8.51
N PRO A 164 23.95 -22.18 -8.17
CA PRO A 164 24.49 -21.34 -7.09
C PRO A 164 24.27 -19.83 -7.29
N GLN A 165 24.06 -19.35 -8.53
CA GLN A 165 23.73 -17.95 -8.78
C GLN A 165 22.30 -17.60 -8.31
N GLN A 166 21.37 -18.55 -8.37
CA GLN A 166 20.00 -18.35 -7.92
C GLN A 166 19.88 -18.29 -6.40
N GLU A 167 20.84 -18.77 -5.61
CA GLU A 167 20.81 -18.66 -4.14
C GLU A 167 20.77 -17.20 -3.68
N LYS A 168 21.52 -16.33 -4.36
CA LYS A 168 21.55 -14.89 -4.06
C LYS A 168 20.23 -14.17 -4.32
N ILE A 169 19.33 -14.82 -5.06
CA ILE A 169 17.99 -14.32 -5.37
C ILE A 169 16.94 -15.04 -4.52
N ALA A 170 17.06 -16.36 -4.36
CA ALA A 170 16.09 -17.18 -3.62
C ALA A 170 15.97 -16.76 -2.14
N ILE A 171 17.11 -16.47 -1.48
CA ILE A 171 17.09 -16.05 -0.08
C ILE A 171 16.37 -14.72 0.10
N PRO A 172 16.74 -13.61 -0.60
CA PRO A 172 15.99 -12.35 -0.52
C PRO A 172 14.50 -12.48 -0.88
N LEU A 173 14.14 -13.33 -1.85
CA LEU A 173 12.74 -13.59 -2.18
C LEU A 173 12.00 -14.26 -1.03
N LEU A 174 12.54 -15.33 -0.44
CA LEU A 174 11.92 -16.05 0.66
C LEU A 174 11.84 -15.20 1.93
N ASP A 175 12.90 -14.46 2.23
CA ASP A 175 12.93 -13.49 3.33
C ASP A 175 11.77 -12.51 3.22
N SER A 176 11.65 -11.86 2.07
CA SER A 176 10.63 -10.85 1.82
C SER A 176 9.23 -11.43 1.82
N LEU A 177 9.00 -12.51 1.08
CA LEU A 177 7.69 -13.17 1.01
C LEU A 177 7.23 -13.74 2.35
N SER A 178 8.16 -14.06 3.26
CA SER A 178 7.81 -14.50 4.62
C SER A 178 7.38 -13.35 5.54
N LEU A 179 7.77 -12.12 5.25
CA LEU A 179 7.50 -10.93 6.06
C LEU A 179 6.33 -10.09 5.53
N LEU A 180 6.01 -10.21 4.24
CA LEU A 180 4.99 -9.44 3.56
C LEU A 180 3.62 -10.15 3.54
N ALA A 181 2.60 -9.50 2.98
CA ALA A 181 1.22 -9.95 3.06
C ALA A 181 1.00 -11.35 2.46
N THR A 182 0.28 -12.17 3.19
CA THR A 182 -0.09 -13.54 2.77
C THR A 182 -1.10 -13.57 1.61
N SER A 183 -1.76 -12.44 1.31
CA SER A 183 -2.55 -12.22 0.09
C SER A 183 -1.69 -12.19 -1.18
N GLY A 184 -0.37 -12.07 -1.04
CA GLY A 184 0.62 -12.09 -2.09
C GLY A 184 1.27 -10.74 -2.36
N VAL A 185 2.49 -10.82 -2.88
CA VAL A 185 3.29 -9.67 -3.34
C VAL A 185 3.19 -9.60 -4.86
N PRO A 186 2.96 -8.42 -5.46
CA PRO A 186 2.93 -8.28 -6.91
C PRO A 186 4.19 -8.87 -7.56
N THR A 187 4.02 -9.81 -8.49
CA THR A 187 5.13 -10.56 -9.09
C THR A 187 6.11 -9.63 -9.81
N HIS A 188 5.61 -8.55 -10.43
CA HIS A 188 6.45 -7.59 -11.13
C HIS A 188 7.36 -6.75 -10.19
N TRP A 189 7.02 -6.62 -8.89
CA TRP A 189 7.93 -6.04 -7.88
C TRP A 189 9.12 -6.96 -7.64
N LEU A 190 8.85 -8.27 -7.51
CA LEU A 190 9.88 -9.28 -7.29
C LEU A 190 10.86 -9.36 -8.46
N LEU A 191 10.39 -9.18 -9.70
CA LEU A 191 11.24 -9.18 -10.90
C LEU A 191 12.25 -8.04 -10.94
N LYS A 192 12.03 -6.97 -10.16
CA LYS A 192 12.96 -5.83 -10.04
C LYS A 192 13.99 -5.99 -8.92
N LEU A 193 13.94 -7.10 -8.17
CA LEU A 193 14.86 -7.35 -7.05
C LEU A 193 16.33 -7.50 -7.52
N HIS A 194 16.55 -7.85 -8.78
CA HIS A 194 17.87 -8.04 -9.36
C HIS A 194 17.87 -7.56 -10.82
N ASP A 195 19.01 -7.05 -11.30
CA ASP A 195 19.16 -6.53 -12.67
C ASP A 195 18.86 -7.59 -13.73
N ASP A 196 19.19 -8.85 -13.45
CA ASP A 196 18.85 -10.01 -14.29
C ASP A 196 17.46 -10.55 -13.92
N SER A 197 16.43 -9.98 -14.54
CA SER A 197 15.03 -10.38 -14.33
C SER A 197 14.73 -11.82 -14.81
N ASP A 198 15.51 -12.36 -15.74
CA ASP A 198 15.33 -13.74 -16.23
C ASP A 198 15.77 -14.74 -15.16
N THR A 199 16.90 -14.50 -14.50
CA THR A 199 17.31 -15.33 -13.36
C THR A 199 16.31 -15.24 -12.20
N VAL A 200 15.69 -14.07 -11.93
CA VAL A 200 14.61 -13.96 -10.94
C VAL A 200 13.40 -14.80 -11.35
N ARG A 201 12.98 -14.73 -12.61
CA ARG A 201 11.85 -15.50 -13.16
C ARG A 201 12.10 -17.02 -13.08
N ASP A 202 13.31 -17.45 -13.40
CA ASP A 202 13.70 -18.86 -13.30
C ASP A 202 13.68 -19.33 -11.83
N THR A 203 14.16 -18.49 -10.90
CA THR A 203 14.12 -18.77 -9.46
C THR A 203 12.70 -18.88 -8.95
N LEU A 204 11.81 -17.94 -9.31
CA LEU A 204 10.38 -18.01 -8.95
C LEU A 204 9.74 -19.28 -9.53
N SER A 205 10.04 -19.63 -10.80
CA SER A 205 9.52 -20.83 -11.43
C SER A 205 10.02 -22.12 -10.74
N PHE A 206 11.25 -22.12 -10.25
CA PHE A 206 11.80 -23.22 -9.47
C PHE A 206 11.10 -23.36 -8.11
N LEU A 207 10.96 -22.26 -7.37
CA LEU A 207 10.26 -22.24 -6.07
C LEU A 207 8.79 -22.65 -6.22
N LYS A 208 8.12 -22.24 -7.31
CA LYS A 208 6.75 -22.64 -7.63
C LYS A 208 6.64 -24.15 -7.90
N ARG A 209 7.53 -24.73 -8.73
CA ARG A 209 7.56 -26.18 -8.98
C ARG A 209 7.80 -27.00 -7.72
N SER A 210 8.52 -26.43 -6.77
CA SER A 210 8.79 -27.04 -5.46
C SER A 210 7.66 -26.81 -4.44
N SER A 211 6.56 -26.18 -4.84
CA SER A 211 5.41 -25.85 -4.00
C SER A 211 5.74 -24.95 -2.80
N ILE A 212 6.87 -24.25 -2.81
CA ILE A 212 7.23 -23.27 -1.77
C ILE A 212 6.43 -21.98 -1.95
N ILE A 213 6.19 -21.58 -3.19
CA ILE A 213 5.37 -20.42 -3.55
C ILE A 213 4.23 -20.83 -4.48
N GLN A 214 3.22 -20.00 -4.53
CA GLN A 214 2.07 -20.10 -5.42
C GLN A 214 1.87 -18.79 -6.17
N GLU A 215 1.09 -18.80 -7.23
CA GLU A 215 0.59 -17.60 -7.89
C GLU A 215 -0.88 -17.40 -7.53
N SER A 216 -1.31 -16.15 -7.45
CA SER A 216 -2.73 -15.79 -7.38
C SER A 216 -3.49 -16.32 -8.60
N ALA A 217 -4.81 -16.39 -8.52
CA ALA A 217 -5.64 -16.93 -9.59
C ALA A 217 -5.52 -16.16 -10.93
N ASP A 218 -5.26 -14.86 -10.85
CA ASP A 218 -4.98 -13.98 -12.00
C ASP A 218 -3.51 -14.01 -12.46
N GLY A 219 -2.61 -14.62 -11.68
CA GLY A 219 -1.19 -14.72 -11.98
C GLY A 219 -0.37 -13.47 -11.61
N ASP A 220 -1.00 -12.44 -11.08
CA ASP A 220 -0.37 -11.13 -10.85
C ASP A 220 0.45 -11.09 -9.56
N LYS A 221 0.12 -11.92 -8.57
CA LYS A 221 0.80 -11.96 -7.27
C LYS A 221 1.49 -13.30 -7.01
N THR A 222 2.62 -13.23 -6.32
CA THR A 222 3.34 -14.39 -5.76
C THR A 222 2.99 -14.53 -4.28
N ILE A 223 2.60 -15.72 -3.87
CA ILE A 223 2.05 -16.02 -2.55
C ILE A 223 2.92 -17.07 -1.86
N VAL A 224 3.24 -16.85 -0.59
CA VAL A 224 3.71 -17.88 0.35
C VAL A 224 2.58 -18.19 1.32
N HIS A 225 2.24 -19.46 1.49
CA HIS A 225 1.21 -19.85 2.44
C HIS A 225 1.61 -19.41 3.86
N ARG A 226 0.64 -18.90 4.65
CA ARG A 226 0.85 -18.37 6.01
C ARG A 226 1.74 -19.28 6.87
N LEU A 227 1.46 -20.56 6.90
CA LEU A 227 2.20 -21.56 7.68
C LEU A 227 3.62 -21.77 7.15
N GLN A 228 3.82 -21.78 5.84
CA GLN A 228 5.16 -21.84 5.23
C GLN A 228 5.99 -20.60 5.61
N GLY A 229 5.41 -19.42 5.51
CA GLY A 229 6.07 -18.17 5.92
C GLY A 229 6.44 -18.19 7.41
N GLN A 230 5.58 -18.72 8.29
CA GLN A 230 5.87 -18.87 9.70
C GLN A 230 7.06 -19.82 9.95
N VAL A 231 7.02 -21.02 9.36
CA VAL A 231 8.13 -21.99 9.48
C VAL A 231 9.45 -21.37 9.01
N TYR A 232 9.43 -20.64 7.89
CA TYR A 232 10.62 -19.95 7.40
C TYR A 232 11.14 -18.91 8.41
N ARG A 233 10.28 -18.06 8.95
CA ARG A 233 10.68 -17.06 9.97
C ARG A 233 11.29 -17.71 11.20
N GLU A 234 10.65 -18.72 11.76
CA GLU A 234 11.09 -19.35 13.02
C GLU A 234 12.39 -20.15 12.85
N THR A 235 12.63 -20.72 11.66
CA THR A 235 13.81 -21.56 11.40
C THR A 235 14.98 -20.80 10.78
N TYR A 236 14.72 -19.95 9.81
CA TYR A 236 15.77 -19.25 9.06
C TYR A 236 16.03 -17.83 9.54
N LEU A 237 15.01 -17.13 10.06
CA LEU A 237 15.16 -15.78 10.59
C LEU A 237 15.31 -15.75 12.13
N ASN A 238 15.74 -16.84 12.72
CA ASN A 238 15.85 -17.07 14.16
C ASN A 238 16.93 -16.25 14.89
N SER A 239 17.69 -15.41 14.19
CA SER A 239 18.67 -14.52 14.79
C SER A 239 18.39 -13.07 14.40
N GLN A 240 18.72 -12.13 15.31
CA GLN A 240 18.54 -10.71 15.06
C GLN A 240 19.23 -10.25 13.75
N LYS A 241 20.42 -10.79 13.44
CA LYS A 241 21.15 -10.48 12.21
C LYS A 241 20.37 -10.87 10.96
N LYS A 242 19.94 -12.14 10.89
CA LYS A 242 19.18 -12.65 9.74
C LYS A 242 17.84 -11.93 9.58
N PHE A 243 17.18 -11.64 10.70
CA PHE A 243 15.93 -10.89 10.67
C PHE A 243 16.14 -9.45 10.14
N CYS A 244 17.25 -8.79 10.51
CA CYS A 244 17.60 -7.48 9.95
C CYS A 244 17.89 -7.54 8.45
N GLU A 245 18.57 -8.58 7.97
CA GLU A 245 18.81 -8.80 6.53
C GLU A 245 17.48 -9.01 5.80
N ALA A 246 16.60 -9.87 6.31
CA ALA A 246 15.28 -10.11 5.72
C ALA A 246 14.40 -8.84 5.68
N ARG A 247 14.45 -8.03 6.72
CA ARG A 247 13.79 -6.73 6.77
C ARG A 247 14.27 -5.81 5.64
N THR A 248 15.58 -5.72 5.44
CA THR A 248 16.15 -4.92 4.34
C THR A 248 15.66 -5.42 2.99
N HIS A 249 15.63 -6.73 2.77
CA HIS A 249 15.11 -7.33 1.53
C HIS A 249 13.63 -6.98 1.32
N ALA A 250 12.80 -7.09 2.36
CA ALA A 250 11.38 -6.74 2.29
C ALA A 250 11.18 -5.25 1.98
N THR A 251 11.91 -4.35 2.65
CA THR A 251 11.86 -2.91 2.37
C THR A 251 12.28 -2.62 0.92
N GLN A 252 13.35 -3.25 0.43
CA GLN A 252 13.82 -3.09 -0.96
C GLN A 252 12.73 -3.42 -1.99
N ILE A 253 11.93 -4.48 -1.75
CA ILE A 253 10.80 -4.82 -2.64
C ILE A 253 9.72 -3.74 -2.60
N LEU A 254 9.40 -3.22 -1.42
CA LEU A 254 8.33 -2.24 -1.27
C LEU A 254 8.67 -0.88 -1.90
N ILE A 255 9.94 -0.45 -1.85
CA ILE A 255 10.38 0.82 -2.43
C ILE A 255 10.71 0.74 -3.92
N VAL A 256 10.63 -0.43 -4.54
CA VAL A 256 11.01 -0.63 -5.96
C VAL A 256 10.07 0.10 -6.93
N ILE A 257 8.86 0.39 -6.48
CA ILE A 257 7.85 1.10 -7.27
C ILE A 257 7.79 2.56 -6.84
N ASP A 258 8.16 3.43 -7.76
CA ASP A 258 7.95 4.86 -7.64
C ASP A 258 6.60 5.20 -8.33
N VAL A 259 5.56 5.33 -7.51
CA VAL A 259 4.19 5.57 -7.99
C VAL A 259 4.09 6.87 -8.79
N ASP A 260 4.84 7.89 -8.39
CA ASP A 260 4.79 9.22 -9.02
C ASP A 260 5.33 9.21 -10.46
N ARG A 261 6.16 8.23 -10.81
CA ARG A 261 6.71 8.07 -12.16
C ARG A 261 5.85 7.24 -13.10
N LEU A 262 4.75 6.69 -12.62
CA LEU A 262 3.83 5.94 -13.46
C LEU A 262 2.96 6.92 -14.27
N GLU A 263 2.86 6.71 -15.56
CA GLU A 263 2.12 7.60 -16.47
C GLU A 263 0.60 7.36 -16.41
N ASN A 264 0.17 6.16 -16.01
CA ASN A 264 -1.23 5.74 -16.00
C ASN A 264 -1.84 5.90 -14.61
N PHE A 265 -2.89 6.73 -14.50
CA PHE A 265 -3.60 6.99 -13.24
C PHE A 265 -4.18 5.72 -12.59
N GLU A 266 -4.76 4.81 -13.37
CA GLU A 266 -5.30 3.54 -12.86
C GLU A 266 -4.18 2.65 -12.29
N GLN A 267 -3.03 2.64 -12.95
CA GLN A 267 -1.85 1.92 -12.47
C GLN A 267 -1.31 2.56 -11.18
N GLN A 268 -1.24 3.89 -11.08
CA GLN A 268 -0.84 4.58 -9.84
C GLN A 268 -1.77 4.18 -8.69
N GLN A 269 -3.09 4.19 -8.91
CA GLN A 269 -4.06 3.77 -7.91
C GLN A 269 -3.87 2.29 -7.51
N GLN A 270 -3.63 1.39 -8.47
CA GLN A 270 -3.45 -0.03 -8.17
C GLN A 270 -2.18 -0.29 -7.36
N GLU A 271 -1.07 0.34 -7.73
CA GLU A 271 0.19 0.19 -6.98
C GLU A 271 0.07 0.78 -5.56
N THR A 272 -0.62 1.90 -5.42
CA THR A 272 -0.90 2.47 -4.10
C THR A 272 -1.75 1.53 -3.24
N ARG A 273 -2.78 0.86 -3.80
CA ARG A 273 -3.56 -0.16 -3.09
C ARG A 273 -2.68 -1.34 -2.65
N ASN A 274 -1.81 -1.81 -3.54
CA ASN A 274 -0.87 -2.88 -3.22
C ASN A 274 0.07 -2.48 -2.05
N LEU A 275 0.62 -1.26 -2.07
CA LEU A 275 1.46 -0.76 -0.98
C LEU A 275 0.71 -0.64 0.34
N VAL A 276 -0.51 -0.10 0.33
CA VAL A 276 -1.35 0.00 1.54
C VAL A 276 -1.64 -1.39 2.12
N GLU A 277 -1.95 -2.37 1.27
CA GLU A 277 -2.18 -3.76 1.69
C GLU A 277 -0.94 -4.34 2.38
N GLN A 278 0.25 -4.18 1.79
CA GLN A 278 1.51 -4.68 2.37
C GLN A 278 1.84 -3.97 3.69
N ILE A 279 1.77 -2.66 3.75
CA ILE A 279 2.06 -1.88 4.96
C ILE A 279 1.06 -2.22 6.08
N GLY A 280 -0.23 -2.30 5.75
CA GLY A 280 -1.28 -2.68 6.70
C GLY A 280 -1.05 -4.07 7.28
N PHE A 281 -0.69 -5.05 6.44
CA PHE A 281 -0.34 -6.40 6.90
C PHE A 281 0.89 -6.37 7.83
N VAL A 282 1.97 -5.72 7.41
CA VAL A 282 3.17 -5.56 8.25
C VAL A 282 2.83 -4.94 9.59
N THR A 283 1.94 -3.95 9.62
CA THR A 283 1.48 -3.30 10.86
C THR A 283 0.77 -4.28 11.79
N SER A 284 -0.05 -5.17 11.26
CA SER A 284 -0.81 -6.14 12.07
C SER A 284 0.04 -7.21 12.72
N GLN A 285 1.31 -7.37 12.31
CA GLN A 285 2.19 -8.44 12.80
C GLN A 285 3.15 -7.95 13.90
N ASP A 286 3.20 -8.65 15.02
CA ASP A 286 4.11 -8.30 16.13
C ASP A 286 5.59 -8.47 15.78
N TYR A 287 5.93 -9.47 14.95
CA TYR A 287 7.31 -9.69 14.51
C TYR A 287 7.83 -8.57 13.60
N SER A 288 6.97 -7.77 13.02
CA SER A 288 7.32 -6.73 12.04
C SER A 288 7.69 -5.38 12.66
N ARG A 289 7.50 -5.19 13.98
CA ARG A 289 7.85 -3.92 14.65
C ARG A 289 9.20 -3.35 14.22
N PRO A 290 10.27 -4.16 14.09
CA PRO A 290 11.57 -3.65 13.64
C PRO A 290 11.59 -3.05 12.22
N LEU A 291 10.60 -3.35 11.33
CA LEU A 291 10.52 -2.70 10.02
C LEU A 291 10.30 -1.19 10.15
N PHE A 292 9.54 -0.76 11.13
CA PHE A 292 9.27 0.66 11.38
C PHE A 292 10.51 1.45 11.85
N SER A 293 11.58 0.78 12.26
CA SER A 293 12.87 1.44 12.55
C SER A 293 13.75 1.61 11.32
N ASP A 294 13.32 1.12 10.15
CA ASP A 294 14.01 1.32 8.88
C ASP A 294 13.60 2.69 8.29
N PRO A 295 14.56 3.61 8.03
CA PRO A 295 14.24 4.93 7.50
C PRO A 295 13.53 4.91 6.15
N ASP A 296 13.89 3.96 5.28
CA ASP A 296 13.31 3.83 3.94
C ASP A 296 11.87 3.35 4.02
N PHE A 297 11.57 2.39 4.92
CA PHE A 297 10.20 1.96 5.18
C PHE A 297 9.34 3.08 5.77
N ALA A 298 9.91 3.87 6.69
CA ALA A 298 9.21 4.99 7.28
C ALA A 298 8.92 6.12 6.27
N ALA A 299 9.86 6.37 5.35
CA ALA A 299 9.65 7.29 4.24
C ALA A 299 8.57 6.78 3.27
N LEU A 300 8.59 5.49 2.96
CA LEU A 300 7.57 4.83 2.13
C LEU A 300 6.17 4.99 2.71
N LEU A 301 6.00 4.82 4.04
CA LEU A 301 4.71 5.03 4.70
C LEU A 301 4.18 6.44 4.47
N ALA A 302 5.04 7.46 4.63
CA ALA A 302 4.65 8.85 4.41
C ALA A 302 4.24 9.10 2.95
N THR A 303 5.03 8.61 1.99
CA THR A 303 4.74 8.74 0.56
C THR A 303 3.45 7.98 0.17
N THR A 304 3.24 6.78 0.70
CA THR A 304 2.02 5.99 0.42
C THR A 304 0.75 6.70 0.93
N LEU A 305 0.81 7.33 2.10
CA LEU A 305 -0.29 8.14 2.64
C LEU A 305 -0.60 9.33 1.73
N TRP A 306 0.45 10.02 1.26
CA TRP A 306 0.30 11.13 0.34
C TRP A 306 -0.31 10.68 -1.00
N ASN A 307 0.26 9.64 -1.64
CA ASN A 307 -0.24 9.10 -2.90
C ASN A 307 -1.69 8.64 -2.81
N ALA A 308 -2.06 7.91 -1.73
CA ALA A 308 -3.44 7.46 -1.54
C ALA A 308 -4.41 8.64 -1.43
N THR A 309 -3.99 9.74 -0.80
CA THR A 309 -4.81 10.95 -0.65
C THR A 309 -4.91 11.72 -1.97
N ASP A 310 -3.78 11.96 -2.65
CA ASP A 310 -3.69 12.71 -3.91
C ASP A 310 -4.43 12.01 -5.06
N LEU A 311 -4.37 10.69 -5.10
CA LEU A 311 -5.09 9.85 -6.07
C LEU A 311 -6.59 9.66 -5.72
N GLY A 312 -7.15 10.42 -4.78
CA GLY A 312 -8.56 10.43 -4.43
C GLY A 312 -9.03 9.21 -3.62
N MET A 313 -8.13 8.57 -2.88
CA MET A 313 -8.40 7.41 -2.03
C MET A 313 -8.17 7.70 -0.53
N PRO A 314 -8.70 8.80 0.05
CA PRO A 314 -8.39 9.17 1.44
C PRO A 314 -8.86 8.12 2.45
N GLN A 315 -9.97 7.42 2.20
CA GLN A 315 -10.44 6.34 3.08
C GLN A 315 -9.44 5.17 3.14
N LEU A 316 -8.77 4.88 2.02
CA LEU A 316 -7.72 3.86 1.98
C LEU A 316 -6.49 4.33 2.78
N ALA A 317 -6.08 5.60 2.66
CA ALA A 317 -5.00 6.17 3.46
C ALA A 317 -5.30 6.05 4.98
N LEU A 318 -6.55 6.27 5.40
CA LEU A 318 -6.96 6.17 6.81
C LEU A 318 -6.82 4.75 7.38
N THR A 319 -6.79 3.70 6.57
CA THR A 319 -6.51 2.34 7.06
C THR A 319 -5.09 2.19 7.62
N LEU A 320 -4.18 3.10 7.30
CA LEU A 320 -2.80 3.13 7.80
C LEU A 320 -2.62 3.94 9.10
N THR A 321 -3.69 4.35 9.77
CA THR A 321 -3.61 5.12 11.05
C THR A 321 -2.75 4.40 12.09
N ASP A 322 -2.95 3.10 12.26
CA ASP A 322 -2.15 2.29 13.21
C ASP A 322 -0.68 2.18 12.78
N SER A 323 -0.42 2.20 11.47
CA SER A 323 0.96 2.21 10.92
C SER A 323 1.68 3.50 11.31
N VAL A 324 1.02 4.65 11.23
CA VAL A 324 1.57 5.95 11.64
C VAL A 324 1.84 5.97 13.15
N THR A 325 0.92 5.44 13.94
CA THR A 325 1.09 5.32 15.41
C THR A 325 2.29 4.44 15.73
N ARG A 326 2.41 3.27 15.10
CA ARG A 326 3.51 2.33 15.30
C ARG A 326 4.86 2.90 14.85
N ALA A 327 4.90 3.66 13.77
CA ALA A 327 6.10 4.39 13.34
C ALA A 327 6.52 5.43 14.40
N GLY A 328 5.58 6.20 14.94
CA GLY A 328 5.83 7.15 16.02
C GLY A 328 6.34 6.50 17.30
N ASP A 329 5.80 5.35 17.69
CA ASP A 329 6.25 4.57 18.86
C ASP A 329 7.67 3.99 18.67
N THR A 330 8.04 3.69 17.43
CA THR A 330 9.32 3.01 17.13
C THR A 330 10.45 4.00 16.86
N LEU A 331 10.21 5.00 16.05
CA LEU A 331 11.19 6.03 15.66
C LEU A 331 11.24 7.19 16.64
N GLY A 332 10.18 7.37 17.41
CA GLY A 332 9.94 8.54 18.24
C GLY A 332 9.10 9.61 17.52
N PRO A 333 8.41 10.47 18.33
CA PRO A 333 7.54 11.51 17.80
C PRO A 333 8.32 12.58 17.01
N ASP A 334 9.61 12.71 17.25
CA ASP A 334 10.50 13.73 16.73
C ASP A 334 11.19 13.33 15.41
N HIS A 335 10.99 12.10 14.95
CA HIS A 335 11.63 11.65 13.71
C HIS A 335 10.97 12.30 12.46
N PRO A 336 11.75 12.79 11.47
CA PRO A 336 11.20 13.46 10.29
C PRO A 336 10.12 12.66 9.56
N SER A 337 10.33 11.35 9.38
CA SER A 337 9.33 10.48 8.73
C SER A 337 8.05 10.34 9.56
N THR A 338 8.12 10.39 10.90
CA THR A 338 6.94 10.39 11.77
C THR A 338 6.14 11.68 11.58
N LEU A 339 6.82 12.83 11.54
CA LEU A 339 6.19 14.12 11.29
C LEU A 339 5.55 14.18 9.90
N ALA A 340 6.25 13.70 8.87
CA ALA A 340 5.72 13.61 7.51
C ALA A 340 4.49 12.69 7.42
N SER A 341 4.54 11.50 8.04
CA SER A 341 3.42 10.56 8.06
C SER A 341 2.20 11.13 8.76
N ARG A 342 2.38 11.84 9.90
CA ARG A 342 1.29 12.52 10.61
C ARG A 342 0.69 13.64 9.77
N ASN A 343 1.53 14.45 9.11
CA ASN A 343 1.06 15.49 8.23
C ASN A 343 0.21 14.94 7.07
N ASN A 344 0.65 13.86 6.45
CA ASN A 344 -0.05 13.24 5.33
C ASN A 344 -1.33 12.50 5.79
N LEU A 345 -1.33 11.89 6.98
CA LEU A 345 -2.53 11.32 7.59
C LEU A 345 -3.56 12.40 7.93
N ALA A 346 -3.12 13.59 8.41
CA ALA A 346 -4.01 14.72 8.63
C ALA A 346 -4.65 15.18 7.32
N GLY A 347 -3.89 15.21 6.20
CA GLY A 347 -4.41 15.45 4.86
C GLY A 347 -5.44 14.42 4.41
N ALA A 348 -5.25 13.16 4.76
CA ALA A 348 -6.24 12.12 4.49
C ALA A 348 -7.54 12.33 5.29
N TYR A 349 -7.46 12.75 6.56
CA TYR A 349 -8.63 13.13 7.35
C TYR A 349 -9.37 14.32 6.75
N ASP A 350 -8.64 15.35 6.31
CA ASP A 350 -9.22 16.54 5.68
C ASP A 350 -9.98 16.17 4.39
N ASN A 351 -9.32 15.42 3.48
CA ASN A 351 -9.94 14.96 2.23
C ASN A 351 -11.10 13.97 2.46
N ALA A 352 -11.13 13.29 3.60
CA ALA A 352 -12.25 12.44 4.02
C ALA A 352 -13.40 13.21 4.68
N GLY A 353 -13.28 14.54 4.83
CA GLY A 353 -14.26 15.41 5.48
C GLY A 353 -14.26 15.33 7.02
N ARG A 354 -13.22 14.74 7.62
CA ARG A 354 -13.03 14.62 9.08
C ARG A 354 -12.17 15.79 9.58
N LEU A 355 -12.68 17.02 9.43
CA LEU A 355 -11.94 18.25 9.67
C LEU A 355 -11.42 18.38 11.11
N ASP A 356 -12.19 17.98 12.12
CA ASP A 356 -11.76 18.08 13.52
C ASP A 356 -10.54 17.18 13.81
N ASP A 357 -10.54 15.96 13.26
CA ASP A 357 -9.41 15.04 13.37
C ASP A 357 -8.19 15.58 12.63
N ALA A 358 -8.39 16.12 11.42
CA ALA A 358 -7.35 16.74 10.61
C ALA A 358 -6.69 17.90 11.34
N ILE A 359 -7.48 18.84 11.85
CA ILE A 359 -7.00 20.04 12.58
C ILE A 359 -6.20 19.59 13.81
N THR A 360 -6.74 18.68 14.62
CA THR A 360 -6.04 18.18 15.81
C THR A 360 -4.67 17.62 15.48
N LEU A 361 -4.58 16.80 14.43
CA LEU A 361 -3.32 16.16 14.05
C LEU A 361 -2.35 17.16 13.41
N TYR A 362 -2.84 18.13 12.62
CA TYR A 362 -2.03 19.21 12.06
C TYR A 362 -1.47 20.13 13.15
N GLU A 363 -2.29 20.52 14.17
CA GLU A 363 -1.84 21.34 15.31
C GLU A 363 -0.69 20.65 16.05
N GLN A 364 -0.83 19.36 16.38
CA GLN A 364 0.22 18.58 17.04
C GLN A 364 1.47 18.48 16.16
N THR A 365 1.30 18.23 14.86
CA THR A 365 2.43 18.10 13.93
C THR A 365 3.17 19.44 13.77
N LEU A 366 2.47 20.57 13.70
CA LEU A 366 3.07 21.89 13.61
C LEU A 366 3.83 22.26 14.90
N GLU A 367 3.27 21.95 16.08
CA GLU A 367 3.93 22.17 17.37
C GLU A 367 5.25 21.38 17.43
N ASP A 368 5.21 20.08 17.12
CA ASP A 368 6.39 19.20 17.12
C ASP A 368 7.42 19.67 16.09
N SER A 369 7.01 19.96 14.84
CA SER A 369 7.90 20.42 13.78
C SER A 369 8.56 21.75 14.15
N THR A 370 7.81 22.67 14.76
CA THR A 370 8.35 23.96 15.21
C THR A 370 9.40 23.77 16.31
N ARG A 371 9.15 22.87 17.25
CA ARG A 371 10.05 22.56 18.36
C ARG A 371 11.35 21.89 17.89
N ILE A 372 11.24 20.97 16.91
CA ILE A 372 12.34 20.08 16.49
C ILE A 372 13.14 20.68 15.36
N LEU A 373 12.45 21.12 14.31
CA LEU A 373 13.08 21.61 13.07
C LEU A 373 13.28 23.13 13.07
N GLY A 374 12.50 23.82 13.92
CA GLY A 374 12.44 25.28 13.99
C GLY A 374 11.31 25.87 13.14
N PRO A 375 10.94 27.14 13.45
CA PRO A 375 9.76 27.79 12.84
C PRO A 375 9.90 28.09 11.35
N HIS A 376 11.12 28.13 10.84
CA HIS A 376 11.41 28.46 9.43
C HIS A 376 11.88 27.27 8.58
N HIS A 377 11.81 26.05 9.12
CA HIS A 377 12.13 24.85 8.34
C HIS A 377 11.05 24.61 7.27
N PRO A 378 11.41 24.18 6.03
CA PRO A 378 10.44 23.94 4.97
C PRO A 378 9.27 23.05 5.38
N ASP A 379 9.53 21.97 6.13
CA ASP A 379 8.49 21.05 6.58
C ASP A 379 7.55 21.71 7.63
N THR A 380 8.09 22.59 8.50
CA THR A 380 7.27 23.38 9.45
C THR A 380 6.39 24.36 8.69
N LEU A 381 6.90 25.00 7.65
CA LEU A 381 6.14 25.92 6.80
C LEU A 381 5.04 25.15 6.02
N THR A 382 5.33 23.93 5.58
CA THR A 382 4.36 23.04 4.92
C THR A 382 3.26 22.64 5.92
N ALA A 383 3.61 22.20 7.12
CA ALA A 383 2.62 21.84 8.15
C ALA A 383 1.73 23.04 8.52
N ARG A 384 2.31 24.24 8.63
CA ARG A 384 1.54 25.48 8.88
C ARG A 384 0.59 25.80 7.73
N ASN A 385 1.03 25.63 6.50
CA ASN A 385 0.18 25.83 5.31
C ASN A 385 -1.03 24.87 5.29
N ASN A 386 -0.79 23.62 5.61
CA ASN A 386 -1.85 22.60 5.61
C ASN A 386 -2.86 22.84 6.73
N LEU A 387 -2.38 23.21 7.94
CA LEU A 387 -3.28 23.61 9.04
C LEU A 387 -4.11 24.83 8.69
N ALA A 388 -3.51 25.83 8.02
CA ALA A 388 -4.24 27.01 7.57
C ALA A 388 -5.35 26.65 6.57
N GLY A 389 -5.07 25.72 5.64
CA GLY A 389 -6.07 25.16 4.72
C GLY A 389 -7.21 24.46 5.46
N ALA A 390 -6.89 23.63 6.46
CA ALA A 390 -7.90 22.95 7.27
C ALA A 390 -8.75 23.94 8.11
N TYR A 391 -8.16 24.98 8.67
CA TYR A 391 -8.92 26.06 9.33
C TYR A 391 -9.85 26.77 8.36
N GLN A 392 -9.39 27.02 7.14
CA GLN A 392 -10.23 27.64 6.11
C GLN A 392 -11.42 26.73 5.74
N ALA A 393 -11.20 25.43 5.56
CA ALA A 393 -12.26 24.46 5.31
C ALA A 393 -13.26 24.36 6.48
N ALA A 394 -12.79 24.56 7.72
CA ALA A 394 -13.62 24.62 8.92
C ALA A 394 -14.31 25.98 9.15
N GLY A 395 -14.12 26.97 8.24
CA GLY A 395 -14.68 28.32 8.37
C GLY A 395 -13.96 29.24 9.36
N ARG A 396 -12.80 28.82 9.90
CA ARG A 396 -11.95 29.62 10.80
C ARG A 396 -11.06 30.54 9.98
N LEU A 397 -11.68 31.47 9.24
CA LEU A 397 -11.00 32.27 8.20
C LEU A 397 -9.94 33.22 8.77
N ASP A 398 -10.17 33.83 9.93
CA ASP A 398 -9.19 34.73 10.54
C ASP A 398 -7.92 33.99 10.99
N ASP A 399 -8.06 32.80 11.54
CA ASP A 399 -6.93 31.94 11.92
C ASP A 399 -6.15 31.51 10.68
N ALA A 400 -6.83 31.10 9.62
CA ALA A 400 -6.25 30.72 8.35
C ALA A 400 -5.44 31.86 7.70
N ILE A 401 -6.03 33.07 7.65
CA ILE A 401 -5.38 34.27 7.09
C ILE A 401 -4.11 34.57 7.88
N THR A 402 -4.19 34.62 9.22
CA THR A 402 -3.03 34.90 10.07
C THR A 402 -1.87 33.92 9.80
N MET A 403 -2.18 32.64 9.66
CA MET A 403 -1.18 31.62 9.36
C MET A 403 -0.59 31.75 7.95
N HIS A 404 -1.42 32.04 6.97
CA HIS A 404 -0.96 32.25 5.59
C HIS A 404 -0.11 33.53 5.44
N GLU A 405 -0.46 34.62 6.12
CA GLU A 405 0.34 35.85 6.16
C GLU A 405 1.74 35.58 6.74
N GLN A 406 1.78 34.88 7.88
CA GLN A 406 3.07 34.52 8.49
C GLN A 406 3.87 33.59 7.57
N ASN A 407 3.23 32.62 6.95
CA ASN A 407 3.88 31.65 6.06
C ASN A 407 4.46 32.32 4.82
N LEU A 408 3.70 33.24 4.20
CA LEU A 408 4.21 34.02 3.07
C LEU A 408 5.44 34.83 3.44
N LYS A 409 5.39 35.55 4.56
CA LYS A 409 6.53 36.33 5.08
C LYS A 409 7.76 35.47 5.32
N ASP A 410 7.60 34.28 5.89
CA ASP A 410 8.68 33.36 6.17
C ASP A 410 9.31 32.83 4.86
N PHE A 411 8.49 32.47 3.87
CA PHE A 411 8.99 32.03 2.55
C PHE A 411 9.66 33.16 1.77
N GLU A 412 9.14 34.39 1.82
CA GLU A 412 9.78 35.55 1.21
C GLU A 412 11.20 35.80 1.77
N ASN A 413 11.33 35.70 3.09
CA ASN A 413 12.61 35.89 3.78
C ASN A 413 13.60 34.73 3.50
N LEU A 414 13.11 33.51 3.41
CA LEU A 414 13.95 32.31 3.26
C LEU A 414 14.37 32.05 1.82
N LEU A 415 13.44 32.16 0.89
CA LEU A 415 13.61 31.72 -0.52
C LEU A 415 13.54 32.89 -1.52
N GLY A 416 13.09 34.05 -1.06
CA GLY A 416 12.83 35.23 -1.90
C GLY A 416 11.42 35.26 -2.52
N PRO A 417 11.00 36.44 -3.04
CA PRO A 417 9.62 36.70 -3.46
C PRO A 417 9.18 35.91 -4.72
N HIS A 418 10.15 35.43 -5.51
CA HIS A 418 9.88 34.76 -6.79
C HIS A 418 10.06 33.24 -6.75
N HIS A 419 10.34 32.66 -5.59
CA HIS A 419 10.51 31.23 -5.46
C HIS A 419 9.14 30.50 -5.62
N PRO A 420 9.07 29.32 -6.26
CA PRO A 420 7.80 28.59 -6.46
C PRO A 420 6.97 28.41 -5.18
N HIS A 421 7.59 28.07 -4.05
CA HIS A 421 6.91 27.94 -2.76
C HIS A 421 6.35 29.28 -2.25
N THR A 422 7.06 30.38 -2.45
CA THR A 422 6.58 31.73 -2.10
C THR A 422 5.37 32.11 -2.94
N LEU A 423 5.42 31.83 -4.25
CA LEU A 423 4.27 32.08 -5.15
C LEU A 423 3.05 31.22 -4.78
N THR A 424 3.29 29.99 -4.29
CA THR A 424 2.21 29.13 -3.80
C THR A 424 1.62 29.68 -2.50
N ALA A 425 2.45 30.09 -1.54
CA ALA A 425 1.98 30.69 -0.28
C ALA A 425 1.18 31.97 -0.54
N ARG A 426 1.61 32.83 -1.49
CA ARG A 426 0.86 34.03 -1.90
C ARG A 426 -0.47 33.71 -2.52
N ASN A 427 -0.55 32.68 -3.37
CA ASN A 427 -1.80 32.21 -3.96
C ASN A 427 -2.77 31.68 -2.89
N ASN A 428 -2.27 30.96 -1.89
CA ASN A 428 -3.09 30.42 -0.79
C ASN A 428 -3.61 31.54 0.11
N LEU A 429 -2.81 32.56 0.42
CA LEU A 429 -3.28 33.74 1.13
C LEU A 429 -4.37 34.48 0.36
N ALA A 430 -4.19 34.65 -0.97
CA ALA A 430 -5.22 35.25 -1.82
C ALA A 430 -6.54 34.48 -1.77
N TYR A 431 -6.46 33.15 -1.77
CA TYR A 431 -7.63 32.28 -1.66
C TYR A 431 -8.31 32.41 -0.29
N ALA A 432 -7.54 32.53 0.80
CA ALA A 432 -8.08 32.76 2.13
C ALA A 432 -8.78 34.14 2.23
N TYR A 433 -8.21 35.20 1.65
CA TYR A 433 -8.86 36.51 1.56
C TYR A 433 -10.15 36.45 0.76
N GLN A 434 -10.16 35.75 -0.38
CA GLN A 434 -11.38 35.57 -1.18
C GLN A 434 -12.47 34.87 -0.38
N ALA A 435 -12.14 33.79 0.34
CA ALA A 435 -13.08 33.08 1.21
C ALA A 435 -13.65 33.97 2.33
N ALA A 436 -12.85 34.90 2.85
CA ALA A 436 -13.26 35.87 3.85
C ALA A 436 -14.03 37.10 3.27
N GLY A 437 -14.26 37.14 1.95
CA GLY A 437 -14.93 38.26 1.28
C GLY A 437 -14.04 39.51 1.10
N ARG A 438 -12.73 39.42 1.39
CA ARG A 438 -11.74 40.49 1.21
C ARG A 438 -11.24 40.48 -0.26
N LEU A 439 -12.17 40.78 -1.19
CA LEU A 439 -11.97 40.55 -2.63
C LEU A 439 -10.90 41.44 -3.24
N ASP A 440 -10.77 42.70 -2.79
CA ASP A 440 -9.76 43.62 -3.33
C ASP A 440 -8.34 43.15 -3.01
N GLU A 441 -8.11 42.66 -1.78
CA GLU A 441 -6.81 42.10 -1.35
C GLU A 441 -6.52 40.78 -2.06
N ALA A 442 -7.52 39.92 -2.22
CA ALA A 442 -7.38 38.66 -2.95
C ALA A 442 -6.97 38.90 -4.41
N ILE A 443 -7.66 39.82 -5.10
CA ILE A 443 -7.40 40.16 -6.51
C ILE A 443 -5.98 40.70 -6.66
N ALA A 444 -5.56 41.65 -5.80
CA ALA A 444 -4.20 42.21 -5.88
C ALA A 444 -3.11 41.15 -5.75
N LEU A 445 -3.27 40.18 -4.81
CA LEU A 445 -2.30 39.09 -4.66
C LEU A 445 -2.34 38.09 -5.82
N TYR A 446 -3.51 37.80 -6.36
CA TYR A 446 -3.62 36.92 -7.53
C TYR A 446 -3.01 37.55 -8.80
N GLU A 447 -3.28 38.85 -9.06
CA GLU A 447 -2.70 39.58 -10.17
C GLU A 447 -1.17 39.53 -10.12
N GLN A 448 -0.57 39.88 -8.97
CA GLN A 448 0.86 39.80 -8.77
C GLN A 448 1.42 38.37 -8.94
N THR A 449 0.70 37.36 -8.41
CA THR A 449 1.15 35.97 -8.50
C THR A 449 1.06 35.45 -9.92
N LEU A 450 0.02 35.86 -10.69
CA LEU A 450 -0.14 35.48 -12.08
C LEU A 450 0.95 36.10 -12.97
N GLU A 451 1.29 37.36 -12.75
CA GLU A 451 2.39 38.03 -13.46
C GLU A 451 3.71 37.29 -13.22
N ASP A 452 4.06 37.04 -11.95
CA ASP A 452 5.27 36.33 -11.57
C ASP A 452 5.31 34.91 -12.13
N ARG A 453 4.24 34.11 -12.01
CA ARG A 453 4.15 32.75 -12.54
C ARG A 453 4.24 32.72 -14.06
N THR A 454 3.59 33.64 -14.75
CA THR A 454 3.66 33.75 -16.21
C THR A 454 5.08 34.03 -16.67
N ARG A 455 5.79 34.94 -16.00
CA ARG A 455 7.19 35.30 -16.32
C ARG A 455 8.17 34.17 -16.03
N ILE A 456 7.97 33.40 -14.94
CA ILE A 456 8.94 32.40 -14.44
C ILE A 456 8.65 31.00 -15.02
N LEU A 457 7.41 30.59 -15.07
CA LEU A 457 6.97 29.24 -15.43
C LEU A 457 6.38 29.17 -16.85
N GLY A 458 5.99 30.33 -17.39
CA GLY A 458 5.29 30.43 -18.66
C GLY A 458 3.75 30.43 -18.52
N PRO A 459 3.02 30.90 -19.57
CA PRO A 459 1.57 31.11 -19.53
C PRO A 459 0.75 29.81 -19.49
N HIS A 460 1.31 28.68 -19.95
CA HIS A 460 0.64 27.39 -20.05
C HIS A 460 1.00 26.44 -18.92
N HIS A 461 1.85 26.86 -17.99
CA HIS A 461 2.22 26.00 -16.85
C HIS A 461 0.99 25.76 -15.94
N PRO A 462 0.77 24.52 -15.41
CA PRO A 462 -0.41 24.20 -14.58
C PRO A 462 -0.65 25.18 -13.43
N HIS A 463 0.39 25.55 -12.69
CA HIS A 463 0.25 26.54 -11.60
C HIS A 463 -0.11 27.95 -12.08
N THR A 464 0.33 28.37 -13.28
CA THR A 464 -0.07 29.65 -13.89
C THR A 464 -1.54 29.61 -14.26
N LEU A 465 -2.00 28.50 -14.86
CA LEU A 465 -3.40 28.29 -15.20
C LEU A 465 -4.30 28.27 -13.97
N THR A 466 -3.88 27.58 -12.90
CA THR A 466 -4.61 27.58 -11.62
C THR A 466 -4.78 29.00 -11.06
N THR A 467 -3.71 29.81 -11.03
CA THR A 467 -3.83 31.20 -10.55
C THR A 467 -4.75 32.02 -11.43
N ARG A 468 -4.71 31.84 -12.77
CA ARG A 468 -5.59 32.51 -13.71
C ARG A 468 -7.05 32.19 -13.44
N HIS A 469 -7.41 30.94 -13.18
CA HIS A 469 -8.77 30.56 -12.84
C HIS A 469 -9.20 31.13 -11.48
N ASN A 470 -8.34 31.08 -10.48
CA ASN A 470 -8.63 31.65 -9.16
C ASN A 470 -8.88 33.17 -9.25
N LEU A 471 -8.06 33.89 -10.03
CA LEU A 471 -8.27 35.34 -10.28
C LEU A 471 -9.57 35.60 -11.01
N ALA A 472 -9.91 34.81 -12.02
CA ALA A 472 -11.19 34.98 -12.75
C ALA A 472 -12.39 34.76 -11.79
N ASP A 473 -12.30 33.79 -10.88
CA ASP A 473 -13.35 33.54 -9.87
C ASP A 473 -13.43 34.69 -8.85
N ALA A 474 -12.27 35.26 -8.45
CA ALA A 474 -12.25 36.44 -7.58
C ALA A 474 -12.87 37.67 -8.27
N TYR A 475 -12.60 37.91 -9.58
CA TYR A 475 -13.25 38.95 -10.36
C TYR A 475 -14.75 38.74 -10.43
N ARG A 476 -15.23 37.52 -10.70
CA ARG A 476 -16.66 37.18 -10.71
C ARG A 476 -17.33 37.48 -9.37
N ALA A 477 -16.67 37.07 -8.28
CA ALA A 477 -17.17 37.36 -6.93
C ALA A 477 -17.24 38.85 -6.62
N ALA A 478 -16.34 39.66 -7.20
CA ALA A 478 -16.32 41.10 -7.06
C ALA A 478 -17.27 41.82 -8.08
N GLY A 479 -18.02 41.06 -8.91
CA GLY A 479 -18.91 41.62 -9.94
C GLY A 479 -18.18 42.14 -11.18
N ARG A 480 -16.89 41.88 -11.34
CA ARG A 480 -16.03 42.30 -12.47
C ARG A 480 -16.04 41.24 -13.58
N PHE A 481 -17.23 41.01 -14.17
CA PHE A 481 -17.43 39.92 -15.14
C PHE A 481 -16.63 40.09 -16.43
N GLU A 482 -16.53 41.34 -16.95
CA GLU A 482 -15.75 41.65 -18.17
C GLU A 482 -14.25 41.33 -17.97
N ASP A 483 -13.68 41.62 -16.80
CA ASP A 483 -12.30 41.34 -16.50
C ASP A 483 -12.04 39.82 -16.38
N ALA A 484 -12.99 39.06 -15.81
CA ALA A 484 -12.92 37.62 -15.74
C ALA A 484 -12.98 36.96 -17.15
N GLU A 485 -13.82 37.46 -18.06
CA GLU A 485 -13.92 36.95 -19.43
C GLU A 485 -12.63 37.23 -20.22
N LYS A 486 -12.13 38.46 -20.19
CA LYS A 486 -10.85 38.83 -20.84
C LYS A 486 -9.67 37.99 -20.36
N LEU A 487 -9.64 37.68 -19.09
CA LEU A 487 -8.53 36.87 -18.49
C LEU A 487 -8.54 35.42 -18.98
N LEU A 488 -9.73 34.87 -19.27
CA LEU A 488 -9.91 33.49 -19.73
C LEU A 488 -9.96 33.37 -21.26
N GLU A 489 -10.08 34.49 -22.01
CA GLU A 489 -9.87 34.48 -23.45
C GLU A 489 -8.42 34.12 -23.75
N VAL A 490 -8.19 32.90 -24.23
CA VAL A 490 -6.89 32.44 -24.70
C VAL A 490 -6.56 33.25 -25.96
N PRO A 491 -5.42 33.96 -26.06
CA PRO A 491 -4.98 34.48 -27.34
C PRO A 491 -4.84 33.29 -28.29
N SER A 492 -5.62 33.30 -29.36
CA SER A 492 -5.44 32.32 -30.43
C SER A 492 -4.01 32.49 -30.99
N ASP A 493 -3.26 31.40 -31.11
CA ASP A 493 -1.89 31.33 -31.66
C ASP A 493 -1.75 31.89 -33.10
N SER A 494 -2.72 32.69 -33.56
CA SER A 494 -2.80 33.22 -34.93
C SER A 494 -2.20 34.61 -35.14
N GLU A 495 -1.62 35.27 -34.12
CA GLU A 495 -1.07 36.62 -34.32
C GLU A 495 0.47 36.70 -34.36
N GLU A 496 1.21 35.70 -33.93
CA GLU A 496 2.69 35.70 -34.03
C GLU A 496 3.21 35.28 -35.43
N ASP A 497 2.42 34.60 -36.26
CA ASP A 497 2.82 34.18 -37.61
C ASP A 497 2.62 35.29 -38.72
N LYS A 498 2.21 36.50 -38.35
CA LYS A 498 1.95 37.57 -39.32
C LYS A 498 3.03 38.67 -39.37
N LEU A 499 4.09 38.58 -38.61
CA LEU A 499 5.15 39.61 -38.58
C LEU A 499 6.45 39.22 -39.29
N ASP A 500 6.53 38.04 -39.93
CA ASP A 500 7.74 37.63 -40.65
C ASP A 500 7.44 37.30 -42.14
N GLY A 501 6.90 38.24 -42.83
CA GLY A 501 6.58 38.07 -44.24
C GLY A 501 6.50 39.39 -45.04
N THR A 502 7.58 40.17 -45.07
CA THR A 502 7.88 41.09 -46.19
C THR A 502 9.32 41.58 -46.10
N GLU A 503 10.20 40.98 -46.82
CA GLU A 503 11.25 41.71 -47.55
C GLU A 503 11.58 40.89 -48.80
N ASP A 504 10.85 41.23 -49.87
CA ASP A 504 11.27 41.05 -51.26
C ASP A 504 12.62 41.76 -51.47
N ASN A 505 13.59 41.01 -51.93
CA ASN A 505 14.75 41.63 -52.56
C ASN A 505 14.97 41.03 -53.95
N PRO A 506 14.74 41.79 -55.06
CA PRO A 506 15.06 41.39 -56.41
C PRO A 506 16.52 41.79 -56.71
N ASN A 507 17.44 40.81 -56.85
CA ASN A 507 18.51 40.84 -57.88
C ASN A 507 19.21 39.49 -57.96
#